data_95814ac5a8ad0c6c2d7667aae120382c
#
_entry.id   95814ac5a8ad0c6c2d7667aae120382c
#
_cell.length_a   1.000
_cell.length_b   1.000
_cell.length_c   1.000
_cell.angle_alpha   90.00
_cell.angle_beta   90.00
_cell.angle_gamma   90.00
#
_symmetry.space_group_name_H-M   'P 1'
#
loop_
_entity.id
_entity.type
_entity.pdbx_description
1 polymer ?
#
loop_
_entity_poly.entity_id
_entity_poly.type
_entity_poly.pdbx_seq_one_letter_code
_entity_poly.pdbx_strand_id
1 'polypeptide(L)'
;MVARVGSWKDSSLQLRCAREAVKLIKEYLNNDISFNQETTLCGKSIIRNIKTAKEKGFYVVIHYIGVDNPDIAKARVRHRVSKGGHGISDEDIERRYYESINNLKNIIDICDEINIYDNTEIFKEIIDFEKGKLIWKDIVIPNWAKDII
;
A
#
# COMPACT_ATOMS: atom_id res chain seq x y z
N MET A 1 0.81 -13.93 -6.71
CA MET A 1 0.97 -15.29 -6.15
C MET A 1 -0.30 -16.12 -6.34
N VAL A 2 -1.46 -15.75 -5.80
CA VAL A 2 -2.73 -16.53 -5.94
C VAL A 2 -3.07 -16.89 -7.39
N ALA A 3 -3.01 -15.94 -8.32
CA ALA A 3 -3.33 -16.17 -9.73
C ALA A 3 -2.44 -17.19 -10.45
N ARG A 4 -1.28 -17.53 -9.90
CA ARG A 4 -0.39 -18.59 -10.42
C ARG A 4 -0.68 -19.98 -9.86
N VAL A 5 -1.48 -20.05 -8.78
CA VAL A 5 -1.68 -21.29 -8.01
C VAL A 5 -3.12 -21.79 -8.13
N GLY A 6 -4.10 -20.91 -8.46
CA GLY A 6 -5.51 -21.29 -8.60
C GLY A 6 -6.47 -20.11 -8.58
N SER A 7 -7.75 -20.39 -8.36
CA SER A 7 -8.79 -19.37 -8.32
C SER A 7 -8.65 -18.47 -7.08
N TRP A 8 -8.77 -17.15 -7.27
CA TRP A 8 -8.80 -16.19 -6.18
C TRP A 8 -10.03 -16.33 -5.25
N LYS A 9 -11.07 -17.04 -5.71
CA LYS A 9 -12.26 -17.34 -4.91
C LYS A 9 -12.03 -18.45 -3.89
N ASP A 10 -10.92 -19.19 -4.00
CA ASP A 10 -10.56 -20.23 -3.04
C ASP A 10 -9.87 -19.61 -1.81
N SER A 11 -10.61 -19.52 -0.71
CA SER A 11 -10.12 -18.95 0.55
C SER A 11 -8.93 -19.73 1.14
N SER A 12 -8.84 -21.03 0.89
CA SER A 12 -7.74 -21.88 1.36
C SER A 12 -6.42 -21.51 0.66
N LEU A 13 -6.47 -21.25 -0.64
CA LEU A 13 -5.33 -20.79 -1.44
C LEU A 13 -4.90 -19.38 -1.05
N GLN A 14 -5.87 -18.48 -0.81
CA GLN A 14 -5.55 -17.12 -0.32
C GLN A 14 -4.79 -17.19 1.00
N LEU A 15 -5.26 -18.00 1.95
CA LEU A 15 -4.63 -18.15 3.26
C LEU A 15 -3.21 -18.74 3.15
N ARG A 16 -3.02 -19.74 2.29
CA ARG A 16 -1.68 -20.31 2.03
C ARG A 16 -0.73 -19.27 1.43
N CYS A 17 -1.16 -18.55 0.41
CA CYS A 17 -0.36 -17.51 -0.21
C CYS A 17 0.00 -16.37 0.78
N ALA A 18 -0.93 -15.99 1.66
CA ALA A 18 -0.67 -15.00 2.69
C ALA A 18 0.38 -15.49 3.71
N ARG A 19 0.30 -16.75 4.14
CA ARG A 19 1.29 -17.36 5.04
C ARG A 19 2.69 -17.43 4.41
N GLU A 20 2.78 -17.83 3.15
CA GLU A 20 4.05 -17.87 2.42
C GLU A 20 4.64 -16.47 2.24
N ALA A 21 3.82 -15.47 1.92
CA ALA A 21 4.28 -14.09 1.83
C ALA A 21 4.85 -13.58 3.17
N VAL A 22 4.18 -13.86 4.28
CA VAL A 22 4.68 -13.49 5.63
C VAL A 22 6.00 -14.19 5.94
N LYS A 23 6.14 -15.47 5.57
CA LYS A 23 7.37 -16.24 5.77
C LYS A 23 8.53 -15.65 4.96
N LEU A 24 8.30 -15.36 3.68
CA LEU A 24 9.31 -14.75 2.80
C LEU A 24 9.77 -13.37 3.30
N ILE A 25 8.84 -12.52 3.74
CA ILE A 25 9.19 -11.20 4.30
C ILE A 25 10.10 -11.36 5.52
N LYS A 26 9.77 -12.28 6.44
CA LYS A 26 10.62 -12.56 7.61
C LYS A 26 12.00 -13.08 7.20
N GLU A 27 12.07 -13.96 6.21
CA GLU A 27 13.31 -14.50 5.70
C GLU A 27 14.19 -13.39 5.10
N TYR A 28 13.63 -12.52 4.26
CA TYR A 28 14.35 -11.39 3.68
C TYR A 28 14.86 -10.42 4.73
N LEU A 29 14.02 -10.05 5.70
CA LEU A 29 14.42 -9.20 6.81
C LEU A 29 15.51 -9.82 7.71
N ASN A 30 15.51 -11.15 7.88
CA ASN A 30 16.49 -11.83 8.73
C ASN A 30 17.84 -12.06 8.03
N ASN A 31 17.85 -12.06 6.70
CA ASN A 31 19.06 -12.30 5.90
C ASN A 31 19.55 -11.03 5.19
N ASP A 32 19.08 -9.86 5.59
CA ASP A 32 19.46 -8.55 5.03
C ASP A 32 19.27 -8.45 3.50
N ILE A 33 18.23 -9.14 2.99
CA ILE A 33 17.90 -9.17 1.55
C ILE A 33 16.92 -8.05 1.23
N SER A 34 17.31 -7.15 0.32
CA SER A 34 16.42 -6.11 -0.22
C SER A 34 15.27 -6.73 -1.01
N PHE A 35 14.07 -6.22 -0.83
CA PHE A 35 12.88 -6.69 -1.54
C PHE A 35 11.87 -5.56 -1.81
N ASN A 36 10.96 -5.82 -2.72
CA ASN A 36 9.82 -4.96 -3.01
C ASN A 36 8.52 -5.71 -2.67
N GLN A 37 7.55 -5.00 -2.13
CA GLN A 37 6.25 -5.54 -1.77
C GLN A 37 5.13 -4.60 -2.23
N GLU A 38 4.20 -5.11 -3.05
CA GLU A 38 2.92 -4.45 -3.26
C GLU A 38 1.98 -4.71 -2.08
N THR A 39 1.35 -3.66 -1.59
CA THR A 39 0.44 -3.73 -0.43
C THR A 39 -0.64 -2.68 -0.54
N THR A 40 -1.77 -2.92 0.11
CA THR A 40 -2.81 -1.89 0.31
C THR A 40 -2.52 -0.99 1.52
N LEU A 41 -1.39 -1.15 2.16
CA LEU A 41 -0.98 -0.46 3.38
C LEU A 41 -2.01 -0.60 4.54
N CYS A 42 -2.81 -1.68 4.55
CA CYS A 42 -3.83 -1.95 5.56
C CYS A 42 -3.37 -3.01 6.55
N GLY A 43 -3.93 -2.94 7.76
CA GLY A 43 -3.63 -3.87 8.85
C GLY A 43 -2.36 -3.54 9.62
N LYS A 44 -2.29 -4.08 10.83
CA LYS A 44 -1.16 -3.84 11.75
C LYS A 44 0.13 -4.53 11.34
N SER A 45 0.05 -5.58 10.52
CA SER A 45 1.23 -6.37 10.12
C SER A 45 2.19 -5.60 9.23
N ILE A 46 1.68 -4.79 8.29
CA ILE A 46 2.53 -4.00 7.39
C ILE A 46 3.30 -2.94 8.16
N ILE A 47 2.65 -2.24 9.09
CA ILE A 47 3.31 -1.23 9.93
C ILE A 47 4.40 -1.86 10.79
N ARG A 48 4.13 -3.04 11.37
CA ARG A 48 5.15 -3.79 12.13
C ARG A 48 6.33 -4.20 11.26
N ASN A 49 6.09 -4.67 10.04
CA ASN A 49 7.15 -5.06 9.11
C ASN A 49 8.02 -3.86 8.73
N ILE A 50 7.43 -2.69 8.48
CA ILE A 50 8.14 -1.43 8.21
C ILE A 50 9.03 -1.07 9.41
N LYS A 51 8.49 -1.09 10.63
CA LYS A 51 9.26 -0.82 11.85
C LYS A 51 10.42 -1.80 12.02
N THR A 52 10.15 -3.11 11.85
CA THR A 52 11.20 -4.13 11.92
C THR A 52 12.29 -3.93 10.87
N ALA A 53 11.92 -3.56 9.64
CA ALA A 53 12.90 -3.23 8.60
C ALA A 53 13.79 -2.05 9.03
N LYS A 54 13.20 -0.99 9.58
CA LYS A 54 13.96 0.16 10.10
C LYS A 54 14.88 -0.21 11.26
N GLU A 55 14.41 -1.01 12.22
CA GLU A 55 15.21 -1.51 13.36
C GLU A 55 16.41 -2.35 12.89
N LYS A 56 16.28 -3.04 11.75
CA LYS A 56 17.34 -3.82 11.11
C LYS A 56 18.25 -3.01 10.17
N GLY A 57 18.06 -1.70 10.05
CA GLY A 57 18.89 -0.82 9.25
C GLY A 57 18.54 -0.78 7.76
N PHE A 58 17.39 -1.32 7.34
CA PHE A 58 16.94 -1.18 5.96
C PHE A 58 16.61 0.29 5.64
N TYR A 59 16.92 0.68 4.42
CA TYR A 59 16.42 1.91 3.82
C TYR A 59 15.02 1.64 3.25
N VAL A 60 14.00 2.29 3.82
CA VAL A 60 12.59 2.01 3.50
C VAL A 60 12.01 3.14 2.66
N VAL A 61 11.60 2.81 1.45
CA VAL A 61 10.92 3.72 0.50
C VAL A 61 9.48 3.27 0.31
N ILE A 62 8.55 4.22 0.36
CA ILE A 62 7.14 4.00 0.07
C ILE A 62 6.72 4.82 -1.14
N HIS A 63 6.15 4.16 -2.14
CA HIS A 63 5.41 4.80 -3.21
C HIS A 63 3.91 4.61 -2.95
N TYR A 64 3.25 5.65 -2.48
CA TYR A 64 1.82 5.59 -2.18
C TYR A 64 1.01 6.17 -3.34
N ILE A 65 0.07 5.37 -3.86
CA ILE A 65 -0.79 5.77 -4.97
C ILE A 65 -2.22 5.87 -4.48
N GLY A 66 -2.72 7.10 -4.36
CA GLY A 66 -4.08 7.39 -3.92
C GLY A 66 -5.01 7.80 -5.07
N VAL A 67 -6.29 7.87 -4.74
CA VAL A 67 -7.37 8.40 -5.59
C VAL A 67 -8.29 9.26 -4.74
N ASP A 68 -9.06 10.15 -5.37
CA ASP A 68 -9.83 11.20 -4.68
C ASP A 68 -10.88 10.66 -3.70
N ASN A 69 -11.50 9.50 -4.01
CA ASN A 69 -12.52 8.92 -3.15
C ASN A 69 -12.63 7.39 -3.34
N PRO A 70 -13.30 6.69 -2.40
CA PRO A 70 -13.43 5.23 -2.45
C PRO A 70 -14.30 4.73 -3.61
N ASP A 71 -15.18 5.56 -4.19
CA ASP A 71 -16.03 5.13 -5.31
C ASP A 71 -15.23 4.93 -6.59
N ILE A 72 -14.19 5.72 -6.81
CA ILE A 72 -13.22 5.50 -7.89
C ILE A 72 -12.52 4.15 -7.70
N ALA A 73 -12.08 3.84 -6.47
CA ALA A 73 -11.46 2.56 -6.16
C ALA A 73 -12.42 1.38 -6.40
N LYS A 74 -13.69 1.49 -5.97
CA LYS A 74 -14.75 0.50 -6.22
C LYS A 74 -14.97 0.28 -7.72
N ALA A 75 -15.10 1.37 -8.49
CA ALA A 75 -15.29 1.29 -9.95
C ALA A 75 -14.12 0.57 -10.65
N ARG A 76 -12.87 0.85 -10.24
CA ARG A 76 -11.67 0.19 -10.78
C ARG A 76 -11.61 -1.29 -10.43
N VAL A 77 -11.99 -1.67 -9.21
CA VAL A 77 -12.07 -3.07 -8.81
C VAL A 77 -13.13 -3.81 -9.62
N ARG A 78 -14.34 -3.23 -9.80
CA ARG A 78 -15.38 -3.81 -10.64
C ARG A 78 -14.91 -4.01 -12.08
N HIS A 79 -14.25 -3.02 -12.67
CA HIS A 79 -13.68 -3.13 -14.00
C HIS A 79 -12.60 -4.23 -14.09
N ARG A 80 -11.72 -4.34 -13.10
CA ARG A 80 -10.73 -5.43 -13.01
C ARG A 80 -11.39 -6.79 -12.92
N VAL A 81 -12.46 -6.92 -12.12
CA VAL A 81 -13.22 -8.18 -11.96
C VAL A 81 -13.90 -8.57 -13.27
N SER A 82 -14.48 -7.63 -14.03
CA SER A 82 -15.08 -7.91 -15.33
C SER A 82 -14.08 -8.45 -16.36
N LYS A 83 -12.79 -8.18 -16.16
CA LYS A 83 -11.67 -8.71 -16.97
C LYS A 83 -11.02 -9.98 -16.36
N GLY A 84 -11.69 -10.65 -15.39
CA GLY A 84 -11.19 -11.88 -14.77
C GLY A 84 -10.20 -11.67 -13.62
N GLY A 85 -10.04 -10.44 -13.12
CA GLY A 85 -9.17 -10.15 -11.98
C GLY A 85 -9.82 -10.40 -10.62
N HIS A 86 -9.06 -10.14 -9.55
CA HIS A 86 -9.51 -10.30 -8.17
C HIS A 86 -10.52 -9.25 -7.78
N GLY A 87 -11.57 -9.68 -7.06
CA GLY A 87 -12.57 -8.82 -6.41
C GLY A 87 -12.45 -8.85 -4.89
N ILE A 88 -12.97 -7.80 -4.28
CA ILE A 88 -13.25 -7.69 -2.84
C ILE A 88 -14.56 -6.93 -2.69
N SER A 89 -15.20 -7.00 -1.53
CA SER A 89 -16.48 -6.31 -1.30
C SER A 89 -16.31 -4.78 -1.31
N ASP A 90 -17.38 -4.06 -1.63
CA ASP A 90 -17.37 -2.60 -1.64
C ASP A 90 -17.09 -2.03 -0.24
N GLU A 91 -17.59 -2.68 0.81
CA GLU A 91 -17.34 -2.32 2.21
C GLU A 91 -15.86 -2.46 2.56
N ASP A 92 -15.22 -3.54 2.10
CA ASP A 92 -13.79 -3.76 2.32
C ASP A 92 -12.94 -2.74 1.56
N ILE A 93 -13.34 -2.35 0.34
CA ILE A 93 -12.64 -1.30 -0.42
C ILE A 93 -12.69 0.01 0.35
N GLU A 94 -13.86 0.40 0.82
CA GLU A 94 -14.06 1.66 1.55
C GLU A 94 -13.29 1.68 2.87
N ARG A 95 -13.39 0.62 3.67
CA ARG A 95 -12.61 0.47 4.89
C ARG A 95 -11.11 0.60 4.63
N ARG A 96 -10.59 -0.11 3.61
CA ARG A 96 -9.16 -0.08 3.25
C ARG A 96 -8.72 1.27 2.72
N TYR A 97 -9.58 1.99 2.03
CA TYR A 97 -9.28 3.34 1.55
C TYR A 97 -8.91 4.27 2.71
N TYR A 98 -9.76 4.37 3.72
CA TYR A 98 -9.49 5.21 4.89
C TYR A 98 -8.37 4.68 5.77
N GLU A 99 -8.32 3.37 5.97
CA GLU A 99 -7.26 2.73 6.78
C GLU A 99 -5.87 2.95 6.17
N SER A 100 -5.74 2.85 4.84
CA SER A 100 -4.45 3.05 4.17
C SER A 100 -3.93 4.48 4.31
N ILE A 101 -4.80 5.50 4.17
CA ILE A 101 -4.45 6.90 4.36
C ILE A 101 -4.02 7.16 5.82
N ASN A 102 -4.77 6.61 6.78
CA ASN A 102 -4.41 6.74 8.19
C ASN A 102 -3.07 6.06 8.50
N ASN A 103 -2.83 4.87 7.95
CA ASN A 103 -1.57 4.17 8.11
C ASN A 103 -0.40 4.90 7.44
N LEU A 104 -0.63 5.53 6.28
CA LEU A 104 0.37 6.38 5.63
C LEU A 104 0.85 7.49 6.57
N LYS A 105 -0.09 8.22 7.19
CA LYS A 105 0.25 9.28 8.17
C LYS A 105 1.11 8.75 9.32
N ASN A 106 0.83 7.52 9.79
CA ASN A 106 1.54 6.91 10.92
C ASN A 106 2.96 6.41 10.58
N ILE A 107 3.34 6.38 9.30
CA ILE A 107 4.66 5.90 8.89
C ILE A 107 5.56 6.99 8.31
N ILE A 108 5.07 8.22 8.14
CA ILE A 108 5.84 9.33 7.57
C ILE A 108 7.16 9.53 8.32
N ASP A 109 7.12 9.56 9.65
CA ASP A 109 8.31 9.76 10.49
C ASP A 109 9.18 8.50 10.61
N ILE A 110 8.73 7.35 10.09
CA ILE A 110 9.41 6.07 10.24
C ILE A 110 10.24 5.75 8.99
N CYS A 111 9.70 6.05 7.81
CA CYS A 111 10.31 5.72 6.52
C CYS A 111 11.43 6.72 6.16
N ASP A 112 12.36 6.27 5.31
CA ASP A 112 13.42 7.15 4.79
C ASP A 112 12.89 8.05 3.69
N GLU A 113 12.06 7.49 2.78
CA GLU A 113 11.41 8.25 1.71
C GLU A 113 9.95 7.83 1.55
N ILE A 114 9.09 8.79 1.28
CA ILE A 114 7.70 8.55 0.89
C ILE A 114 7.35 9.47 -0.26
N ASN A 115 7.04 8.87 -1.41
CA ASN A 115 6.58 9.55 -2.60
C ASN A 115 5.09 9.27 -2.79
N ILE A 116 4.28 10.30 -2.83
CA ILE A 116 2.81 10.21 -2.90
C ILE A 116 2.33 10.65 -4.28
N TYR A 117 1.54 9.79 -4.90
CA TYR A 117 0.98 9.99 -6.24
C TYR A 117 -0.53 10.07 -6.17
N ASP A 118 -1.11 11.00 -6.90
CA ASP A 118 -2.52 10.98 -7.26
C ASP A 118 -2.72 10.24 -8.57
N ASN A 119 -3.68 9.32 -8.58
CA ASN A 119 -4.07 8.57 -9.76
C ASN A 119 -5.58 8.65 -9.98
N THR A 120 -6.18 9.81 -9.67
CA THR A 120 -7.62 10.03 -9.88
C THR A 120 -7.96 10.05 -11.36
N GLU A 121 -7.35 10.95 -12.12
CA GLU A 121 -7.52 11.10 -13.57
C GLU A 121 -6.21 10.81 -14.31
N ILE A 122 -5.14 11.52 -13.93
CA ILE A 122 -3.81 11.41 -14.49
C ILE A 122 -2.85 11.03 -13.38
N PHE A 123 -2.05 9.99 -13.60
CA PHE A 123 -1.02 9.59 -12.66
C PHE A 123 0.04 10.68 -12.54
N LYS A 124 0.15 11.29 -11.37
CA LYS A 124 1.13 12.34 -11.08
C LYS A 124 1.61 12.29 -9.63
N GLU A 125 2.84 12.66 -9.41
CA GLU A 125 3.41 12.89 -8.10
C GLU A 125 2.83 14.16 -7.48
N ILE A 126 2.56 14.15 -6.18
CA ILE A 126 1.91 15.28 -5.51
C ILE A 126 2.62 15.70 -4.21
N ILE A 127 3.31 14.80 -3.52
CA ILE A 127 3.98 15.08 -2.25
C ILE A 127 5.17 14.14 -2.07
N ASP A 128 6.30 14.68 -1.57
CA ASP A 128 7.48 13.90 -1.18
C ASP A 128 7.91 14.21 0.24
N PHE A 129 8.21 13.17 0.98
CA PHE A 129 8.83 13.25 2.30
C PHE A 129 10.18 12.53 2.31
N GLU A 130 11.12 13.08 3.05
CA GLU A 130 12.39 12.44 3.42
C GLU A 130 12.57 12.52 4.93
N LYS A 131 12.69 11.35 5.58
CA LYS A 131 12.87 11.23 7.05
C LYS A 131 11.87 12.05 7.85
N GLY A 132 10.60 11.95 7.50
CA GLY A 132 9.50 12.67 8.13
C GLY A 132 9.34 14.14 7.74
N LYS A 133 10.24 14.71 6.93
CA LYS A 133 10.19 16.10 6.50
C LYS A 133 9.59 16.21 5.11
N LEU A 134 8.65 17.13 4.95
CA LEU A 134 8.12 17.50 3.64
C LEU A 134 9.25 18.15 2.82
N ILE A 135 9.63 17.51 1.70
CA ILE A 135 10.67 17.99 0.80
C ILE A 135 10.07 18.75 -0.38
N TRP A 136 8.99 18.22 -0.93
CA TRP A 136 8.32 18.83 -2.06
C TRP A 136 6.83 18.55 -2.03
N LYS A 137 6.05 19.46 -2.59
CA LYS A 137 4.63 19.25 -2.90
C LYS A 137 4.21 20.00 -4.15
N ASP A 138 3.24 19.45 -4.87
CA ASP A 138 2.60 20.09 -6.01
C ASP A 138 1.82 21.37 -5.55
N ILE A 139 1.60 22.31 -6.46
CA ILE A 139 0.79 23.50 -6.25
C ILE A 139 -0.66 23.14 -5.94
N VAL A 140 -1.18 22.09 -6.59
CA VAL A 140 -2.54 21.59 -6.42
C VAL A 140 -2.53 20.23 -5.72
N ILE A 141 -2.88 20.22 -4.44
CA ILE A 141 -3.04 19.00 -3.64
C ILE A 141 -4.51 18.59 -3.64
N PRO A 142 -4.85 17.35 -4.07
CA PRO A 142 -6.22 16.84 -4.03
C PRO A 142 -6.73 16.72 -2.59
N ASN A 143 -8.06 16.78 -2.41
CA ASN A 143 -8.67 16.83 -1.07
C ASN A 143 -8.28 15.64 -0.20
N TRP A 144 -8.18 14.44 -0.76
CA TRP A 144 -7.83 13.23 -0.02
C TRP A 144 -6.42 13.28 0.62
N ALA A 145 -5.51 14.09 0.03
CA ALA A 145 -4.12 14.18 0.48
C ALA A 145 -3.84 15.42 1.36
N LYS A 146 -4.79 16.36 1.49
CA LYS A 146 -4.56 17.61 2.25
C LYS A 146 -4.21 17.38 3.71
N ASP A 147 -4.81 16.38 4.34
CA ASP A 147 -4.56 16.07 5.74
C ASP A 147 -3.26 15.27 5.99
N ILE A 148 -2.49 14.99 4.94
CA ILE A 148 -1.21 14.28 5.05
C ILE A 148 -0.06 15.28 5.37
N ILE A 149 -0.24 16.54 5.00
CA ILE A 149 0.75 17.63 5.16
C ILE A 149 0.34 18.61 6.26
#